data_f334fa0c3079fe18bdc607e45cacd1e7
#
_entry.id   f334fa0c3079fe18bdc607e45cacd1e7
#
_cell.length_a   1.000
_cell.length_b   1.000
_cell.length_c   1.000
_cell.angle_alpha   90.00
_cell.angle_beta   90.00
_cell.angle_gamma   90.00
#
_symmetry.space_group_name_H-M   'P 1'
#
loop_
_entity.id
_entity.type
_entity.pdbx_description
1 polymer ?
#
loop_
_entity_poly.entity_id
_entity_poly.type
_entity_poly.pdbx_seq_one_letter_code
_entity_poly.pdbx_strand_id
1 'polypeptide(L)'
;MKISPLTKFFTLSAILFSHPSLAWTGYDYDNKTEIEIGPGNLVREGLLIQFYDSKIDNYHTAKILFMDEVAGGTRLQLQDLDSKKERTFIMSD
;
A
#
# COMPACT_ATOMS: atom_id res chain seq x y z
N MET A 1 7.08 -10.57 37.70
CA MET A 1 6.92 -10.61 37.13
C MET A 1 6.93 -10.66 36.50
N LYS A 2 6.86 -10.65 36.43
CA LYS A 2 6.64 -10.65 35.65
C LYS A 2 6.76 -10.60 34.70
N ILE A 3 6.82 -10.49 34.73
CA ILE A 3 6.77 -10.42 33.72
C ILE A 3 6.98 -10.27 32.87
N SER A 4 6.91 -10.21 33.03
CA SER A 4 6.93 -10.11 32.06
C SER A 4 7.12 -9.86 31.23
N PRO A 5 7.13 -9.76 31.41
CA PRO A 5 7.16 -9.52 30.36
C PRO A 5 7.47 -9.35 29.48
N LEU A 6 7.29 -9.17 29.69
CA LEU A 6 7.34 -9.07 28.67
C LEU A 6 7.50 -9.10 27.85
N THR A 7 7.52 -9.11 28.29
CA THR A 7 7.46 -9.26 27.35
C THR A 7 7.41 -9.08 26.55
N LYS A 8 7.30 -8.94 26.86
CA LYS A 8 7.12 -8.82 25.97
C LYS A 8 7.31 -8.55 25.18
N PHE A 9 7.17 -8.43 25.49
CA PHE A 9 7.25 -8.27 24.50
C PHE A 9 7.58 -8.31 23.84
N PHE A 10 7.70 -8.16 24.05
CA PHE A 10 7.88 -8.27 23.07
C PHE A 10 8.01 -8.32 22.35
N THR A 11 8.17 -8.26 22.66
CA THR A 11 8.16 -8.38 21.66
C THR A 11 8.23 -8.26 20.91
N LEU A 12 8.24 -8.10 21.03
CA LEU A 12 8.20 -8.08 19.96
C LEU A 12 8.31 -8.02 19.31
N SER A 13 8.48 -7.99 19.41
CA SER A 13 8.52 -8.13 18.44
C SER A 13 8.55 -8.03 17.70
N ALA A 14 8.60 -7.98 17.83
CA ALA A 14 8.57 -8.08 16.83
C ALA A 14 8.60 -7.88 16.20
N ILE A 15 8.64 -7.71 16.26
CA ILE A 15 8.66 -7.68 15.46
C ILE A 15 8.76 -7.33 14.78
N LEU A 16 8.74 -7.13 14.84
CA LEU A 16 8.78 -7.02 14.02
C LEU A 16 8.97 -6.92 13.41
N PHE A 17 8.93 -6.84 13.38
CA PHE A 17 9.25 -6.95 12.63
C PHE A 17 9.07 -6.65 11.85
N SER A 18 8.61 -6.73 12.08
CA SER A 18 8.48 -6.49 11.30
C SER A 18 8.97 -6.29 10.10
N HIS A 19 8.86 -6.49 9.40
CA HIS A 19 9.30 -6.07 8.21
C HIS A 19 8.49 -5.11 7.56
N PRO A 20 8.48 -4.04 8.01
CA PRO A 20 7.68 -2.96 7.54
C PRO A 20 7.96 -2.54 6.14
N SER A 21 9.14 -2.79 5.72
CA SER A 21 9.52 -2.38 4.39
C SER A 21 8.83 -3.12 3.30
N LEU A 22 7.99 -4.06 3.63
CA LEU A 22 7.33 -4.82 2.60
C LEU A 22 6.13 -4.11 2.00
N ALA A 23 5.63 -3.08 2.65
CA ALA A 23 4.51 -2.33 2.11
C ALA A 23 5.00 -1.13 1.30
N TRP A 24 4.38 -0.88 0.17
CA TRP A 24 4.71 0.25 -0.69
C TRP A 24 3.64 1.30 -0.48
N THR A 25 4.03 2.49 -0.07
CA THR A 25 3.08 3.53 0.29
C THR A 25 3.09 4.65 -0.73
N GLY A 26 1.97 5.31 -0.84
CA GLY A 26 1.82 6.43 -1.75
C GLY A 26 0.60 7.26 -1.43
N TYR A 27 0.24 8.12 -2.35
CA TYR A 27 -0.85 9.06 -2.12
C TYR A 27 -1.66 9.26 -3.39
N ASP A 28 -2.98 9.32 -3.21
CA ASP A 28 -3.91 9.64 -4.28
C ASP A 28 -4.31 11.10 -4.09
N TYR A 29 -3.75 11.99 -4.90
CA TYR A 29 -3.99 13.43 -4.76
C TYR A 29 -5.40 13.83 -5.17
N ASP A 30 -6.01 13.08 -6.06
CA ASP A 30 -7.37 13.40 -6.50
C ASP A 30 -8.39 13.11 -5.40
N ASN A 31 -8.20 12.01 -4.72
CA ASN A 31 -9.11 11.60 -3.64
C ASN A 31 -8.59 11.97 -2.26
N LYS A 32 -7.38 12.52 -2.18
CA LYS A 32 -6.76 13.00 -0.94
C LYS A 32 -6.72 11.91 0.11
N THR A 33 -6.14 10.79 -0.25
CA THR A 33 -6.05 9.64 0.64
C THR A 33 -4.69 8.96 0.50
N GLU A 34 -4.22 8.41 1.60
CA GLU A 34 -3.02 7.59 1.60
C GLU A 34 -3.35 6.20 1.11
N ILE A 35 -2.43 5.64 0.34
CA ILE A 35 -2.59 4.35 -0.31
C ILE A 35 -1.43 3.46 0.11
N GLU A 36 -1.73 2.18 0.28
CA GLU A 36 -0.70 1.21 0.61
C GLU A 36 -0.90 -0.04 -0.24
N ILE A 37 0.18 -0.50 -0.87
CA ILE A 37 0.16 -1.73 -1.65
C ILE A 37 1.02 -2.73 -0.88
N GLY A 38 0.42 -3.81 -0.41
CA GLY A 38 1.11 -4.78 0.42
C GLY A 38 2.06 -5.66 -0.38
N PRO A 39 2.89 -6.39 0.34
CA PRO A 39 3.85 -7.30 -0.28
C PRO A 39 3.11 -8.45 -0.94
N GLY A 40 3.38 -9.01 -1.90
CA GLY A 40 2.64 -10.06 -2.57
C GLY A 40 1.89 -9.56 -3.79
N ASN A 41 1.87 -8.26 -3.99
CA ASN A 41 1.31 -7.70 -5.20
C ASN A 41 2.43 -7.45 -6.20
N LEU A 42 2.32 -8.03 -7.38
CA LEU A 42 3.25 -7.74 -8.45
C LEU A 42 2.70 -6.55 -9.22
N VAL A 43 3.37 -5.40 -9.10
CA VAL A 43 2.86 -4.17 -9.69
C VAL A 43 3.48 -4.00 -11.07
N ARG A 44 2.69 -4.30 -12.09
CA ARG A 44 3.09 -4.15 -13.48
C ARG A 44 1.89 -3.78 -14.31
N GLU A 45 2.14 -3.13 -15.43
CA GLU A 45 1.05 -2.77 -16.34
C GLU A 45 0.30 -4.01 -16.78
N GLY A 46 -1.01 -3.92 -16.74
CA GLY A 46 -1.90 -5.01 -17.15
C GLY A 46 -2.28 -5.98 -16.05
N LEU A 47 -1.63 -5.92 -14.89
CA LEU A 47 -1.90 -6.87 -13.82
C LEU A 47 -2.85 -6.29 -12.79
N LEU A 48 -3.49 -7.19 -12.06
CA LEU A 48 -4.39 -6.82 -10.98
C LEU A 48 -3.61 -6.76 -9.68
N ILE A 49 -3.93 -5.78 -8.86
CA ILE A 49 -3.36 -5.66 -7.52
C ILE A 49 -4.48 -5.37 -6.53
N GLN A 50 -4.16 -5.53 -5.26
CA GLN A 50 -5.01 -5.01 -4.18
C GLN A 50 -4.27 -3.87 -3.52
N PHE A 51 -4.99 -2.80 -3.22
CA PHE A 51 -4.43 -1.69 -2.48
C PHE A 51 -5.34 -1.33 -1.31
N TYR A 52 -4.74 -0.80 -0.27
CA TYR A 52 -5.48 -0.32 0.89
C TYR A 52 -5.66 1.18 0.78
N ASP A 53 -6.89 1.64 0.98
CA ASP A 53 -7.22 3.06 0.94
C ASP A 53 -7.54 3.49 2.37
N SER A 54 -6.70 4.34 2.94
CA SER A 54 -6.84 4.70 4.34
C SER A 54 -8.08 5.52 4.63
N LYS A 55 -8.58 6.26 3.63
CA LYS A 55 -9.75 7.10 3.84
C LYS A 55 -11.01 6.29 4.06
N ILE A 56 -11.12 5.17 3.37
CA ILE A 56 -12.28 4.29 3.54
C ILE A 56 -11.96 3.06 4.37
N ASP A 57 -10.71 2.92 4.79
CA ASP A 57 -10.27 1.84 5.66
C ASP A 57 -10.64 0.48 5.07
N ASN A 58 -10.30 0.27 3.81
CA ASN A 58 -10.66 -0.96 3.13
C ASN A 58 -9.73 -1.20 1.95
N TYR A 59 -9.73 -2.45 1.47
CA TYR A 59 -8.95 -2.85 0.31
C TYR A 59 -9.82 -2.78 -0.94
N HIS A 60 -9.20 -2.40 -2.04
CA HIS A 60 -9.83 -2.46 -3.36
C HIS A 60 -8.95 -3.23 -4.31
N THR A 61 -9.55 -3.82 -5.32
CA THR A 61 -8.84 -4.47 -6.40
C THR A 61 -8.78 -3.52 -7.58
N ALA A 62 -7.63 -3.43 -8.23
CA ALA A 62 -7.47 -2.53 -9.36
C ALA A 62 -6.57 -3.16 -10.40
N LYS A 63 -6.73 -2.70 -11.64
CA LYS A 63 -5.88 -3.08 -12.75
C LYS A 63 -4.92 -1.94 -13.03
N ILE A 64 -3.64 -2.24 -13.12
CA ILE A 64 -2.63 -1.25 -13.43
C ILE A 64 -2.70 -0.97 -14.93
N LEU A 65 -2.96 0.29 -15.29
CA LEU A 65 -3.05 0.67 -16.70
C LEU A 65 -1.73 1.22 -17.22
N PHE A 66 -1.03 1.97 -16.39
CA PHE A 66 0.18 2.66 -16.84
C PHE A 66 1.06 2.98 -15.64
N MET A 67 2.37 2.93 -15.85
CA MET A 67 3.35 3.26 -14.81
C MET A 67 4.43 4.12 -15.43
N ASP A 68 4.85 5.17 -14.71
CA ASP A 68 6.04 5.92 -15.11
C ASP A 68 6.67 6.53 -13.87
N GLU A 69 7.93 6.93 -14.04
CA GLU A 69 8.66 7.56 -12.93
C GLU A 69 8.45 9.06 -12.97
N VAL A 70 8.25 9.63 -11.81
CA VAL A 70 8.03 11.07 -11.67
C VAL A 70 8.89 11.56 -10.52
N ALA A 71 8.93 12.87 -10.35
CA ALA A 71 9.65 13.43 -9.21
C ALA A 71 8.99 12.93 -7.92
N GLY A 72 9.79 12.32 -7.08
CA GLY A 72 9.31 11.83 -5.79
C GLY A 72 8.77 10.40 -5.80
N GLY A 73 8.81 9.71 -6.91
CA GLY A 73 8.38 8.32 -6.89
C GLY A 73 7.90 7.78 -8.21
N THR A 74 6.93 6.90 -8.15
CA THR A 74 6.36 6.23 -9.31
C THR A 74 4.90 6.59 -9.40
N ARG A 75 4.47 7.04 -10.57
CA ARG A 75 3.06 7.30 -10.81
C ARG A 75 2.41 6.03 -11.35
N LEU A 76 1.32 5.63 -10.72
CA LEU A 76 0.51 4.52 -11.18
C LEU A 76 -0.84 5.06 -11.60
N GLN A 77 -1.22 4.76 -12.84
CA GLN A 77 -2.59 4.98 -13.27
C GLN A 77 -3.26 3.63 -13.30
N LEU A 78 -4.41 3.53 -12.65
CA LEU A 78 -5.06 2.24 -12.52
C LEU A 78 -6.57 2.42 -12.57
N GLN A 79 -7.26 1.32 -12.83
CA GLN A 79 -8.70 1.28 -12.78
C GLN A 79 -9.13 0.52 -11.55
N ASP A 80 -9.83 1.20 -10.65
CA ASP A 80 -10.37 0.61 -9.45
C ASP A 80 -11.59 -0.21 -9.88
N LEU A 81 -11.50 -1.52 -9.72
CA LEU A 81 -12.58 -2.40 -10.18
C LEU A 81 -13.79 -2.35 -9.27
N ASP A 82 -13.61 -1.93 -8.03
CA ASP A 82 -14.73 -1.83 -7.10
C ASP A 82 -15.58 -0.60 -7.38
N SER A 83 -14.96 0.54 -7.64
CA SER A 83 -15.68 1.77 -7.94
C SER A 83 -15.87 2.01 -9.43
N LYS A 84 -15.13 1.27 -10.26
CA LYS A 84 -15.13 1.40 -11.71
C LYS A 84 -14.55 2.73 -12.19
N LYS A 85 -13.77 3.40 -11.36
CA LYS A 85 -13.17 4.68 -11.70
C LYS A 85 -11.68 4.53 -11.86
N GLU A 86 -11.11 5.39 -12.69
CA GLU A 86 -9.65 5.45 -12.79
C GLU A 86 -9.10 6.27 -11.65
N ARG A 87 -7.94 5.86 -11.15
CA ARG A 87 -7.26 6.53 -10.06
C ARG A 87 -5.80 6.69 -10.42
N THR A 88 -5.17 7.71 -9.84
CA THR A 88 -3.75 7.96 -10.04
C THR A 88 -3.09 8.06 -8.68
N PHE A 89 -2.09 7.22 -8.46
CA PHE A 89 -1.33 7.23 -7.21
C PHE A 89 0.10 7.66 -7.49
N ILE A 90 0.68 8.42 -6.57
CA ILE A 90 2.11 8.70 -6.58
C ILE A 90 2.69 7.87 -5.44
N MET A 91 3.42 6.83 -5.81
CA MET A 91 3.99 5.91 -4.83
C MET A 91 5.40 6.39 -4.49
N SER A 92 5.73 6.35 -3.20
CA SER A 92 7.04 6.82 -2.76
C SER A 92 8.12 5.84 -3.13
N ASP A 93 9.31 6.35 -3.27
CA ASP A 93 10.48 5.51 -3.58
C ASP A 93 10.99 4.73 -2.39
#